data_e5991f86b5d98271d6ed88b57181052d
#
_entry.id   e5991f86b5d98271d6ed88b57181052d
#
_cell.length_a   1.000
_cell.length_b   1.000
_cell.length_c   1.000
_cell.angle_alpha   90.00
_cell.angle_beta   90.00
_cell.angle_gamma   90.00
#
_symmetry.space_group_name_H-M   'P 1'
#
loop_
_entity.id
_entity.type
_entity.pdbx_description
1 polymer ?
#
loop_
_entity_poly.entity_id
_entity_poly.type
_entity_poly.pdbx_seq_one_letter_code
_entity_poly.pdbx_strand_id
1 'polypeptide(L)'
;MSEFEKLLESYQGRVNQKLEVLLPDDDSILISAMRYSVLNGGKRLRPILAYLTGELNDTEAEYMDTLASSLELIHCYSLIHDDLPAMDDDELRRGNPTTHKKFDEATAILAGDALQPLAFELISTIKTSDRNKVQMISSLSEACGYLGMVGGQIKDINSNQIKDVESLDSMHFEKTGRLIQASIETAGILSGLSASDIESLKEYGGKIGLAFQIQDDIIDIESPASVSGKDQGSDIGKDKTTYPSLVGLEASKVRAQELSNDAKKILQPINKNTDNLDKLADYIVSRKA
;
A
#
# COMPACT_ATOMS: atom_id res chain seq x y z
N MET A 1 11.47 -16.79 13.22
CA MET A 1 10.22 -16.30 12.63
C MET A 1 9.09 -16.49 13.63
N SER A 2 8.44 -15.43 14.05
CA SER A 2 7.30 -15.45 14.97
C SER A 2 6.06 -16.07 14.31
N GLU A 3 5.05 -16.41 15.11
CA GLU A 3 3.77 -16.90 14.60
C GLU A 3 3.09 -15.84 13.70
N PHE A 4 3.19 -14.57 14.07
CA PHE A 4 2.66 -13.46 13.29
C PHE A 4 3.37 -13.29 11.94
N GLU A 5 4.69 -13.42 11.88
CA GLU A 5 5.42 -13.38 10.61
C GLU A 5 5.00 -14.52 9.68
N LYS A 6 4.75 -15.73 10.21
CA LYS A 6 4.21 -16.84 9.41
C LYS A 6 2.81 -16.54 8.86
N LEU A 7 1.97 -15.84 9.64
CA LEU A 7 0.66 -15.40 9.17
C LEU A 7 0.79 -14.40 8.02
N LEU A 8 1.69 -13.42 8.14
CA LEU A 8 1.96 -12.46 7.05
C LEU A 8 2.42 -13.16 5.77
N GLU A 9 3.36 -14.11 5.89
CA GLU A 9 3.83 -14.92 4.74
C GLU A 9 2.69 -15.74 4.11
N SER A 10 1.81 -16.30 4.92
CA SER A 10 0.63 -17.03 4.43
C SER A 10 -0.27 -16.12 3.59
N TYR A 11 -0.56 -14.89 4.04
CA TYR A 11 -1.36 -13.93 3.27
C TYR A 11 -0.66 -13.43 2.03
N GLN A 12 0.66 -13.20 2.08
CA GLN A 12 1.45 -12.88 0.90
C GLN A 12 1.39 -14.01 -0.15
N GLY A 13 1.58 -15.25 0.29
CA GLY A 13 1.47 -16.42 -0.58
C GLY A 13 0.09 -16.54 -1.22
N ARG A 14 -0.96 -16.32 -0.44
CA ARG A 14 -2.35 -16.40 -0.87
C ARG A 14 -2.69 -15.36 -1.95
N VAL A 15 -2.37 -14.09 -1.74
CA VAL A 15 -2.61 -13.06 -2.76
C VAL A 15 -1.74 -13.25 -4.00
N ASN A 16 -0.48 -13.67 -3.84
CA ASN A 16 0.40 -13.94 -4.98
C ASN A 16 -0.16 -15.06 -5.87
N GLN A 17 -0.65 -16.15 -5.27
CA GLN A 17 -1.30 -17.23 -6.00
C GLN A 17 -2.53 -16.76 -6.78
N LYS A 18 -3.37 -15.90 -6.16
CA LYS A 18 -4.53 -15.31 -6.85
C LYS A 18 -4.11 -14.43 -8.01
N LEU A 19 -3.09 -13.58 -7.83
CA LEU A 19 -2.56 -12.69 -8.87
C LEU A 19 -1.96 -13.47 -10.04
N GLU A 20 -1.29 -14.59 -9.80
CA GLU A 20 -0.80 -15.49 -10.86
C GLU A 20 -1.92 -16.05 -11.74
N VAL A 21 -3.04 -16.40 -11.13
CA VAL A 21 -4.22 -16.91 -11.85
C VAL A 21 -4.91 -15.79 -12.65
N LEU A 22 -4.96 -14.58 -12.09
CA LEU A 22 -5.59 -13.41 -12.73
C LEU A 22 -4.80 -12.90 -13.94
N LEU A 23 -3.49 -13.04 -13.92
CA LEU A 23 -2.59 -12.61 -14.98
C LEU A 23 -1.85 -13.85 -15.52
N PRO A 24 -2.49 -14.67 -16.37
CA PRO A 24 -1.87 -15.88 -16.90
C PRO A 24 -0.66 -15.55 -17.78
N ASP A 25 0.22 -16.52 -17.94
CA ASP A 25 1.33 -16.42 -18.89
C ASP A 25 0.77 -16.39 -20.32
N ASP A 26 1.17 -15.37 -21.09
CA ASP A 26 0.65 -15.10 -22.43
C ASP A 26 1.74 -14.44 -23.29
N ASP A 27 1.66 -14.62 -24.62
CA ASP A 27 2.61 -14.05 -25.57
C ASP A 27 2.41 -12.52 -25.76
N SER A 28 1.36 -11.93 -25.21
CA SER A 28 1.10 -10.48 -25.24
C SER A 28 2.15 -9.73 -24.42
N ILE A 29 2.85 -8.78 -25.05
CA ILE A 29 3.81 -7.91 -24.37
C ILE A 29 3.15 -7.13 -23.23
N LEU A 30 1.88 -6.72 -23.38
CA LEU A 30 1.12 -6.02 -22.36
C LEU A 30 0.89 -6.91 -21.13
N ILE A 31 0.40 -8.13 -21.33
CA ILE A 31 0.16 -9.08 -20.21
C ILE A 31 1.49 -9.44 -19.55
N SER A 32 2.55 -9.66 -20.32
CA SER A 32 3.89 -9.92 -19.81
C SER A 32 4.42 -8.77 -18.93
N ALA A 33 4.21 -7.52 -19.33
CA ALA A 33 4.61 -6.33 -18.55
C ALA A 33 3.78 -6.17 -17.25
N MET A 34 2.44 -6.33 -17.33
CA MET A 34 1.56 -6.34 -16.17
C MET A 34 1.98 -7.43 -15.17
N ARG A 35 2.13 -8.66 -15.66
CA ARG A 35 2.57 -9.83 -14.88
C ARG A 35 3.93 -9.60 -14.22
N TYR A 36 4.91 -9.10 -14.98
CA TYR A 36 6.24 -8.78 -14.49
C TYR A 36 6.19 -7.84 -13.29
N SER A 37 5.48 -6.73 -13.40
CA SER A 37 5.37 -5.76 -12.31
C SER A 37 4.61 -6.31 -11.10
N VAL A 38 3.47 -6.97 -11.32
CA VAL A 38 2.60 -7.45 -10.24
C VAL A 38 3.24 -8.59 -9.46
N LEU A 39 3.95 -9.51 -10.12
CA LEU A 39 4.57 -10.68 -9.50
C LEU A 39 6.02 -10.45 -9.03
N ASN A 40 6.56 -9.25 -9.17
CA ASN A 40 7.91 -8.88 -8.73
C ASN A 40 8.06 -8.78 -7.20
N GLY A 41 7.29 -9.55 -6.42
CA GLY A 41 7.38 -9.57 -4.96
C GLY A 41 6.74 -8.34 -4.29
N GLY A 42 7.19 -8.04 -3.07
CA GLY A 42 6.73 -6.91 -2.25
C GLY A 42 6.08 -7.33 -0.94
N LYS A 43 5.94 -6.37 -0.03
CA LYS A 43 5.42 -6.60 1.33
C LYS A 43 3.93 -6.94 1.37
N ARG A 44 3.17 -6.67 0.29
CA ARG A 44 1.73 -6.92 0.19
C ARG A 44 0.92 -6.32 1.36
N LEU A 45 1.32 -5.16 1.88
CA LEU A 45 0.71 -4.56 3.07
C LEU A 45 -0.79 -4.31 2.89
N ARG A 46 -1.23 -3.82 1.73
CA ARG A 46 -2.65 -3.53 1.44
C ARG A 46 -3.50 -4.80 1.41
N PRO A 47 -3.11 -5.86 0.70
CA PRO A 47 -3.71 -7.19 0.84
C PRO A 47 -3.77 -7.71 2.27
N ILE A 48 -2.67 -7.62 3.01
CA ILE A 48 -2.59 -8.09 4.40
C ILE A 48 -3.59 -7.35 5.28
N LEU A 49 -3.69 -6.03 5.17
CA LEU A 49 -4.68 -5.23 5.90
C LEU A 49 -6.11 -5.64 5.55
N ALA A 50 -6.40 -5.93 4.28
CA ALA A 50 -7.71 -6.44 3.88
C ALA A 50 -8.01 -7.81 4.51
N TYR A 51 -7.06 -8.74 4.51
CA TYR A 51 -7.23 -10.05 5.16
C TYR A 51 -7.46 -9.91 6.66
N LEU A 52 -6.62 -9.15 7.37
CA LEU A 52 -6.76 -8.95 8.82
C LEU A 52 -8.09 -8.26 9.18
N THR A 53 -8.58 -7.35 8.34
CA THR A 53 -9.89 -6.74 8.52
C THR A 53 -11.01 -7.76 8.26
N GLY A 54 -10.85 -8.61 7.25
CA GLY A 54 -11.79 -9.68 6.91
C GLY A 54 -11.96 -10.72 8.03
N GLU A 55 -10.89 -11.03 8.77
CA GLU A 55 -10.92 -11.93 9.93
C GLU A 55 -11.85 -11.45 11.05
N LEU A 56 -12.10 -10.15 11.14
CA LEU A 56 -12.97 -9.61 12.18
C LEU A 56 -14.43 -10.08 12.06
N ASN A 57 -14.87 -10.60 10.92
CA ASN A 57 -16.24 -11.05 10.70
C ASN A 57 -16.38 -12.24 9.75
N ASP A 58 -15.44 -13.20 9.78
CA ASP A 58 -15.49 -14.49 9.05
C ASP A 58 -15.87 -14.35 7.56
N THR A 59 -15.22 -13.44 6.85
CA THR A 59 -15.48 -13.19 5.43
C THR A 59 -15.03 -14.36 4.57
N GLU A 60 -15.82 -14.72 3.55
CA GLU A 60 -15.51 -15.79 2.62
C GLU A 60 -14.16 -15.54 1.91
N ALA A 61 -13.29 -16.54 1.98
CA ALA A 61 -11.90 -16.45 1.56
C ALA A 61 -11.75 -16.00 0.09
N GLU A 62 -12.53 -16.55 -0.82
CA GLU A 62 -12.47 -16.25 -2.26
C GLU A 62 -12.76 -14.78 -2.57
N TYR A 63 -13.75 -14.19 -1.86
CA TYR A 63 -14.10 -12.78 -2.07
C TYR A 63 -13.04 -11.85 -1.53
N MET A 64 -12.47 -12.20 -0.38
CA MET A 64 -11.36 -11.43 0.18
C MET A 64 -10.10 -11.53 -0.70
N ASP A 65 -9.80 -12.69 -1.30
CA ASP A 65 -8.71 -12.84 -2.27
C ASP A 65 -8.89 -11.94 -3.50
N THR A 66 -10.13 -11.86 -3.98
CA THR A 66 -10.46 -11.00 -5.13
C THR A 66 -10.30 -9.52 -4.79
N LEU A 67 -10.79 -9.09 -3.61
CA LEU A 67 -10.61 -7.72 -3.13
C LEU A 67 -9.12 -7.39 -2.88
N ALA A 68 -8.40 -8.26 -2.19
CA ALA A 68 -6.97 -8.09 -1.89
C ALA A 68 -6.15 -7.94 -3.18
N SER A 69 -6.48 -8.72 -4.21
CA SER A 69 -5.86 -8.62 -5.54
C SER A 69 -6.15 -7.28 -6.20
N SER A 70 -7.41 -6.80 -6.16
CA SER A 70 -7.79 -5.49 -6.69
C SER A 70 -6.96 -4.36 -6.06
N LEU A 71 -6.82 -4.38 -4.73
CA LEU A 71 -6.03 -3.38 -3.99
C LEU A 71 -4.55 -3.39 -4.39
N GLU A 72 -3.99 -4.58 -4.61
CA GLU A 72 -2.59 -4.71 -5.03
C GLU A 72 -2.39 -4.27 -6.49
N LEU A 73 -3.36 -4.52 -7.39
CA LEU A 73 -3.30 -4.03 -8.77
C LEU A 73 -3.26 -2.49 -8.83
N ILE A 74 -4.08 -1.81 -8.01
CA ILE A 74 -4.03 -0.34 -7.87
C ILE A 74 -2.66 0.11 -7.36
N HIS A 75 -2.09 -0.58 -6.38
CA HIS A 75 -0.75 -0.27 -5.92
C HIS A 75 0.33 -0.52 -6.99
N CYS A 76 0.24 -1.61 -7.74
CA CYS A 76 1.22 -1.94 -8.77
C CYS A 76 1.21 -0.92 -9.91
N TYR A 77 0.03 -0.48 -10.39
CA TYR A 77 0.00 0.53 -11.44
C TYR A 77 0.68 1.82 -10.98
N SER A 78 0.45 2.23 -9.72
CA SER A 78 1.08 3.45 -9.20
C SER A 78 2.60 3.35 -9.18
N LEU A 79 3.14 2.17 -8.84
CA LEU A 79 4.59 1.94 -8.87
C LEU A 79 5.16 1.95 -10.29
N ILE A 80 4.45 1.35 -11.27
CA ILE A 80 4.87 1.36 -12.68
C ILE A 80 4.99 2.79 -13.19
N HIS A 81 3.98 3.64 -12.91
CA HIS A 81 3.99 5.03 -13.36
C HIS A 81 4.98 5.89 -12.57
N ASP A 82 5.14 5.61 -11.27
CA ASP A 82 6.09 6.31 -10.41
C ASP A 82 7.54 6.12 -10.87
N ASP A 83 7.87 4.92 -11.38
CA ASP A 83 9.20 4.58 -11.87
C ASP A 83 9.57 5.22 -13.22
N LEU A 84 8.63 5.80 -13.97
CA LEU A 84 8.87 6.35 -15.32
C LEU A 84 9.89 7.51 -15.31
N PRO A 85 10.60 7.74 -16.44
CA PRO A 85 11.57 8.86 -16.55
C PRO A 85 10.99 10.25 -16.30
N ALA A 86 9.67 10.44 -16.55
CA ALA A 86 8.97 11.70 -16.27
C ALA A 86 8.58 11.87 -14.80
N MET A 87 8.82 10.85 -13.96
CA MET A 87 8.47 10.79 -12.55
C MET A 87 9.75 10.64 -11.71
N ASP A 88 9.95 9.49 -11.05
CA ASP A 88 11.12 9.24 -10.20
C ASP A 88 12.36 8.78 -10.99
N ASP A 89 12.21 8.34 -12.25
CA ASP A 89 13.26 7.79 -13.12
C ASP A 89 14.07 6.67 -12.45
N ASP A 90 13.37 5.76 -11.78
CA ASP A 90 14.01 4.65 -11.07
C ASP A 90 14.43 3.54 -12.04
N GLU A 91 15.70 3.08 -11.95
CA GLU A 91 16.20 1.98 -12.77
C GLU A 91 15.83 0.61 -12.21
N LEU A 92 15.74 0.51 -10.87
CA LEU A 92 15.49 -0.72 -10.15
C LEU A 92 14.29 -0.59 -9.19
N ARG A 93 13.48 -1.64 -9.12
CA ARG A 93 12.41 -1.81 -8.15
C ARG A 93 12.50 -3.21 -7.53
N ARG A 94 12.67 -3.29 -6.20
CA ARG A 94 12.83 -4.57 -5.49
C ARG A 94 14.00 -5.42 -6.04
N GLY A 95 15.09 -4.76 -6.45
CA GLY A 95 16.29 -5.40 -6.98
C GLY A 95 16.19 -5.87 -8.44
N ASN A 96 15.06 -5.63 -9.12
CA ASN A 96 14.87 -5.94 -10.54
C ASN A 96 14.71 -4.66 -11.35
N PRO A 97 15.05 -4.65 -12.67
CA PRO A 97 14.78 -3.52 -13.54
C PRO A 97 13.33 -3.06 -13.46
N THR A 98 13.08 -1.75 -13.45
CA THR A 98 11.73 -1.20 -13.52
C THR A 98 11.05 -1.58 -14.83
N THR A 99 9.72 -1.49 -14.89
CA THR A 99 8.95 -1.99 -16.05
C THR A 99 9.37 -1.28 -17.35
N HIS A 100 9.61 0.03 -17.31
CA HIS A 100 10.05 0.78 -18.50
C HIS A 100 11.48 0.44 -18.94
N LYS A 101 12.35 0.01 -18.02
CA LYS A 101 13.72 -0.47 -18.35
C LYS A 101 13.70 -1.90 -18.88
N LYS A 102 12.77 -2.75 -18.39
CA LYS A 102 12.63 -4.14 -18.82
C LYS A 102 11.98 -4.27 -20.20
N PHE A 103 10.99 -3.44 -20.48
CA PHE A 103 10.24 -3.41 -21.75
C PHE A 103 10.55 -2.10 -22.49
N ASP A 104 9.68 -1.11 -22.38
CA ASP A 104 9.82 0.26 -22.86
C ASP A 104 8.82 1.18 -22.13
N GLU A 105 8.94 2.52 -22.31
CA GLU A 105 8.08 3.48 -21.63
C GLU A 105 6.60 3.35 -22.04
N ALA A 106 6.31 3.15 -23.33
CA ALA A 106 4.95 3.03 -23.83
C ALA A 106 4.27 1.77 -23.25
N THR A 107 4.99 0.64 -23.23
CA THR A 107 4.50 -0.61 -22.64
C THR A 107 4.27 -0.44 -21.12
N ALA A 108 5.14 0.26 -20.41
CA ALA A 108 4.98 0.54 -18.98
C ALA A 108 3.75 1.40 -18.71
N ILE A 109 3.56 2.49 -19.45
CA ILE A 109 2.36 3.35 -19.33
C ILE A 109 1.09 2.51 -19.53
N LEU A 110 1.01 1.75 -20.63
CA LEU A 110 -0.16 0.95 -20.95
C LEU A 110 -0.40 -0.20 -19.95
N ALA A 111 0.66 -0.78 -19.39
CA ALA A 111 0.53 -1.78 -18.34
C ALA A 111 -0.11 -1.19 -17.07
N GLY A 112 0.32 0.00 -16.65
CA GLY A 112 -0.31 0.73 -15.55
C GLY A 112 -1.78 1.07 -15.86
N ASP A 113 -2.06 1.59 -17.05
CA ASP A 113 -3.41 1.92 -17.49
C ASP A 113 -4.35 0.71 -17.50
N ALA A 114 -3.86 -0.47 -17.89
CA ALA A 114 -4.65 -1.69 -17.92
C ALA A 114 -4.92 -2.30 -16.53
N LEU A 115 -3.99 -2.13 -15.58
CA LEU A 115 -4.17 -2.62 -14.20
C LEU A 115 -5.29 -1.89 -13.45
N GLN A 116 -5.51 -0.60 -13.71
CA GLN A 116 -6.56 0.18 -13.05
C GLN A 116 -7.98 -0.36 -13.34
N PRO A 117 -8.45 -0.44 -14.60
CA PRO A 117 -9.78 -0.97 -14.89
C PRO A 117 -9.93 -2.43 -14.45
N LEU A 118 -8.89 -3.26 -14.57
CA LEU A 118 -8.92 -4.63 -14.05
C LEU A 118 -9.19 -4.68 -12.54
N ALA A 119 -8.61 -3.78 -11.76
CA ALA A 119 -8.86 -3.71 -10.33
C ALA A 119 -10.34 -3.42 -10.01
N PHE A 120 -10.98 -2.49 -10.70
CA PHE A 120 -12.40 -2.18 -10.51
C PHE A 120 -13.32 -3.29 -11.06
N GLU A 121 -12.94 -3.92 -12.17
CA GLU A 121 -13.63 -5.10 -12.70
C GLU A 121 -13.69 -6.21 -11.64
N LEU A 122 -12.56 -6.53 -10.99
CA LEU A 122 -12.52 -7.54 -9.92
C LEU A 122 -13.53 -7.26 -8.80
N ILE A 123 -13.60 -6.02 -8.29
CA ILE A 123 -14.60 -5.67 -7.26
C ILE A 123 -16.01 -5.92 -7.77
N SER A 124 -16.30 -5.62 -9.04
CA SER A 124 -17.63 -5.82 -9.63
C SER A 124 -18.06 -7.29 -9.67
N THR A 125 -17.11 -8.23 -9.72
CA THR A 125 -17.37 -9.68 -9.76
C THR A 125 -17.61 -10.30 -8.40
N ILE A 126 -17.27 -9.63 -7.29
CA ILE A 126 -17.46 -10.14 -5.94
C ILE A 126 -18.95 -10.39 -5.67
N LYS A 127 -19.31 -11.57 -5.13
CA LYS A 127 -20.69 -11.88 -4.77
C LYS A 127 -21.06 -11.20 -3.44
N THR A 128 -21.52 -9.98 -3.55
CA THR A 128 -22.05 -9.17 -2.46
C THR A 128 -23.21 -8.29 -2.98
N SER A 129 -23.85 -7.50 -2.12
CA SER A 129 -24.91 -6.58 -2.57
C SER A 129 -24.37 -5.52 -3.53
N ASP A 130 -25.22 -5.07 -4.47
CA ASP A 130 -24.85 -3.98 -5.39
C ASP A 130 -24.45 -2.70 -4.63
N ARG A 131 -25.10 -2.44 -3.49
CA ARG A 131 -24.74 -1.34 -2.59
C ARG A 131 -23.29 -1.47 -2.12
N ASN A 132 -22.88 -2.64 -1.63
CA ASN A 132 -21.52 -2.87 -1.16
C ASN A 132 -20.51 -2.72 -2.31
N LYS A 133 -20.81 -3.25 -3.51
CA LYS A 133 -19.96 -3.08 -4.69
C LYS A 133 -19.73 -1.61 -5.01
N VAL A 134 -20.82 -0.82 -5.08
CA VAL A 134 -20.73 0.61 -5.37
C VAL A 134 -19.94 1.35 -4.29
N GLN A 135 -20.13 1.02 -3.02
CA GLN A 135 -19.38 1.64 -1.93
C GLN A 135 -17.88 1.30 -1.99
N MET A 136 -17.51 0.04 -2.25
CA MET A 136 -16.11 -0.37 -2.39
C MET A 136 -15.44 0.29 -3.60
N ILE A 137 -16.12 0.35 -4.75
CA ILE A 137 -15.64 1.03 -5.96
C ILE A 137 -15.45 2.52 -5.68
N SER A 138 -16.41 3.17 -5.03
CA SER A 138 -16.35 4.60 -4.69
C SER A 138 -15.17 4.89 -3.75
N SER A 139 -15.02 4.11 -2.66
CA SER A 139 -13.93 4.24 -1.70
C SER A 139 -12.56 4.10 -2.39
N LEU A 140 -12.38 3.06 -3.22
CA LEU A 140 -11.12 2.83 -3.91
C LEU A 140 -10.85 3.90 -4.96
N SER A 141 -11.87 4.37 -5.70
CA SER A 141 -11.74 5.43 -6.70
C SER A 141 -11.33 6.77 -6.08
N GLU A 142 -11.93 7.12 -4.93
CA GLU A 142 -11.55 8.32 -4.18
C GLU A 142 -10.10 8.21 -3.69
N ALA A 143 -9.74 7.06 -3.12
CA ALA A 143 -8.41 6.84 -2.55
C ALA A 143 -7.27 6.86 -3.59
N CYS A 144 -7.50 6.37 -4.80
CA CYS A 144 -6.49 6.40 -5.87
C CYS A 144 -6.56 7.65 -6.74
N GLY A 145 -7.60 8.48 -6.62
CA GLY A 145 -7.86 9.64 -7.46
C GLY A 145 -7.08 10.90 -7.06
N TYR A 146 -7.54 12.06 -7.59
CA TYR A 146 -6.89 13.36 -7.43
C TYR A 146 -6.93 13.92 -6.00
N LEU A 147 -7.85 13.46 -5.16
CA LEU A 147 -7.94 13.78 -3.72
C LEU A 147 -7.23 12.71 -2.84
N GLY A 148 -6.60 11.73 -3.45
CA GLY A 148 -5.89 10.64 -2.81
C GLY A 148 -4.49 10.46 -3.38
N MET A 149 -4.15 9.23 -3.77
CA MET A 149 -2.81 8.82 -4.16
C MET A 149 -2.21 9.66 -5.30
N VAL A 150 -2.97 9.96 -6.36
CA VAL A 150 -2.49 10.80 -7.48
C VAL A 150 -2.25 12.24 -7.03
N GLY A 151 -3.14 12.80 -6.16
CA GLY A 151 -2.95 14.11 -5.55
C GLY A 151 -1.71 14.15 -4.65
N GLY A 152 -1.48 13.10 -3.87
CA GLY A 152 -0.26 12.95 -3.06
C GLY A 152 1.00 12.84 -3.91
N GLN A 153 0.92 12.13 -5.04
CA GLN A 153 2.05 11.96 -5.96
C GLN A 153 2.50 13.30 -6.58
N ILE A 154 1.59 14.17 -6.99
CA ILE A 154 1.97 15.49 -7.50
C ILE A 154 2.64 16.37 -6.42
N LYS A 155 2.26 16.19 -5.14
CA LYS A 155 2.93 16.85 -4.02
C LYS A 155 4.32 16.25 -3.77
N ASP A 156 4.49 14.94 -3.90
CA ASP A 156 5.76 14.24 -3.72
C ASP A 156 6.80 14.65 -4.76
N ILE A 157 6.41 14.76 -6.03
CA ILE A 157 7.29 15.29 -7.11
C ILE A 157 7.82 16.69 -6.79
N ASN A 158 7.02 17.49 -6.05
CA ASN A 158 7.38 18.84 -5.62
C ASN A 158 7.79 18.90 -4.15
N SER A 159 8.18 17.79 -3.52
CA SER A 159 8.41 17.69 -2.07
C SER A 159 9.54 18.58 -1.57
N ASN A 160 10.48 18.97 -2.42
CA ASN A 160 11.53 19.96 -2.09
C ASN A 160 10.96 21.32 -1.66
N GLN A 161 9.69 21.64 -1.94
CA GLN A 161 8.98 22.83 -1.50
C GLN A 161 8.35 22.68 -0.11
N ILE A 162 8.23 21.45 0.41
CA ILE A 162 7.67 21.15 1.74
C ILE A 162 8.70 21.58 2.80
N LYS A 163 8.28 22.40 3.77
CA LYS A 163 9.15 22.98 4.80
C LYS A 163 8.68 22.70 6.23
N ASP A 164 7.55 22.04 6.39
CA ASP A 164 6.96 21.75 7.69
C ASP A 164 6.36 20.33 7.73
N VAL A 165 6.23 19.80 8.95
CA VAL A 165 5.74 18.44 9.19
C VAL A 165 4.29 18.26 8.78
N GLU A 166 3.43 19.28 8.95
CA GLU A 166 2.01 19.19 8.62
C GLU A 166 1.79 18.98 7.12
N SER A 167 2.54 19.73 6.30
CA SER A 167 2.54 19.58 4.84
C SER A 167 3.08 18.21 4.42
N LEU A 168 4.12 17.71 5.08
CA LEU A 168 4.69 16.38 4.83
C LEU A 168 3.71 15.28 5.23
N ASP A 169 3.07 15.38 6.41
CA ASP A 169 2.01 14.46 6.86
C ASP A 169 0.87 14.40 5.86
N SER A 170 0.42 15.56 5.34
CA SER A 170 -0.65 15.65 4.34
C SER A 170 -0.25 14.92 3.04
N MET A 171 0.95 15.14 2.54
CA MET A 171 1.46 14.47 1.33
C MET A 171 1.56 12.96 1.53
N HIS A 172 2.15 12.49 2.63
CA HIS A 172 2.25 11.07 2.96
C HIS A 172 0.88 10.41 3.14
N PHE A 173 -0.05 11.10 3.79
CA PHE A 173 -1.41 10.62 3.96
C PHE A 173 -2.12 10.46 2.62
N GLU A 174 -2.02 11.43 1.72
CA GLU A 174 -2.63 11.35 0.39
C GLU A 174 -1.96 10.26 -0.47
N LYS A 175 -0.62 10.29 -0.60
CA LYS A 175 0.12 9.35 -1.46
C LYS A 175 -0.01 7.90 -0.99
N THR A 176 0.04 7.66 0.32
CA THR A 176 0.13 6.31 0.90
C THR A 176 -1.06 5.97 1.79
N GLY A 177 -1.42 6.87 2.70
CA GLY A 177 -2.44 6.63 3.73
C GLY A 177 -3.84 6.39 3.16
N ARG A 178 -4.25 7.13 2.13
CA ARG A 178 -5.58 6.97 1.51
C ARG A 178 -5.83 5.57 0.97
N LEU A 179 -4.87 4.98 0.27
CA LEU A 179 -5.02 3.63 -0.26
C LEU A 179 -4.95 2.56 0.85
N ILE A 180 -4.21 2.82 1.93
CA ILE A 180 -4.21 1.99 3.14
C ILE A 180 -5.59 2.05 3.82
N GLN A 181 -6.17 3.23 3.97
CA GLN A 181 -7.53 3.38 4.48
C GLN A 181 -8.57 2.65 3.62
N ALA A 182 -8.50 2.81 2.30
CA ALA A 182 -9.41 2.14 1.37
C ALA A 182 -9.29 0.60 1.45
N SER A 183 -8.10 0.08 1.70
CA SER A 183 -7.90 -1.37 1.89
C SER A 183 -8.70 -1.91 3.08
N ILE A 184 -8.69 -1.18 4.17
CA ILE A 184 -9.43 -1.50 5.39
C ILE A 184 -10.94 -1.25 5.20
N GLU A 185 -11.31 -0.09 4.66
CA GLU A 185 -12.71 0.29 4.45
C GLU A 185 -13.43 -0.70 3.53
N THR A 186 -12.84 -1.02 2.38
CA THR A 186 -13.45 -1.96 1.43
C THR A 186 -13.57 -3.37 2.01
N ALA A 187 -12.56 -3.82 2.77
CA ALA A 187 -12.62 -5.09 3.47
C ALA A 187 -13.69 -5.11 4.57
N GLY A 188 -13.83 -4.02 5.33
CA GLY A 188 -14.87 -3.85 6.35
C GLY A 188 -16.29 -3.85 5.75
N ILE A 189 -16.48 -3.18 4.60
CA ILE A 189 -17.74 -3.19 3.84
C ILE A 189 -18.06 -4.61 3.37
N LEU A 190 -17.10 -5.31 2.78
CA LEU A 190 -17.26 -6.68 2.29
C LEU A 190 -17.60 -7.63 3.43
N SER A 191 -16.98 -7.47 4.59
CA SER A 191 -17.17 -8.27 5.79
C SER A 191 -18.45 -7.92 6.55
N GLY A 192 -19.18 -6.88 6.16
CA GLY A 192 -20.41 -6.47 6.85
C GLY A 192 -20.15 -5.93 8.27
N LEU A 193 -19.02 -5.29 8.51
CA LEU A 193 -18.75 -4.61 9.78
C LEU A 193 -19.68 -3.42 9.97
N SER A 194 -19.89 -3.00 11.22
CA SER A 194 -20.66 -1.81 11.53
C SER A 194 -20.00 -0.54 10.99
N ALA A 195 -20.78 0.50 10.67
CA ALA A 195 -20.23 1.77 10.20
C ALA A 195 -19.27 2.40 11.22
N SER A 196 -19.54 2.23 12.53
CA SER A 196 -18.63 2.71 13.58
C SER A 196 -17.31 1.95 13.61
N ASP A 197 -17.34 0.61 13.43
CA ASP A 197 -16.10 -0.18 13.39
C ASP A 197 -15.27 0.18 12.15
N ILE A 198 -15.93 0.35 10.99
CA ILE A 198 -15.25 0.78 9.75
C ILE A 198 -14.59 2.15 9.95
N GLU A 199 -15.26 3.12 10.58
CA GLU A 199 -14.67 4.44 10.82
C GLU A 199 -13.46 4.38 11.76
N SER A 200 -13.55 3.62 12.85
CA SER A 200 -12.40 3.37 13.75
C SER A 200 -11.25 2.69 13.01
N LEU A 201 -11.54 1.69 12.19
CA LEU A 201 -10.52 1.00 11.38
C LEU A 201 -9.91 1.91 10.32
N LYS A 202 -10.65 2.84 9.73
CA LYS A 202 -10.10 3.86 8.81
C LYS A 202 -9.14 4.81 9.54
N GLU A 203 -9.52 5.26 10.73
CA GLU A 203 -8.64 6.09 11.55
C GLU A 203 -7.35 5.34 11.92
N TYR A 204 -7.47 4.07 12.33
CA TYR A 204 -6.32 3.16 12.52
C TYR A 204 -5.45 3.12 11.25
N GLY A 205 -6.05 2.89 10.08
CA GLY A 205 -5.34 2.85 8.80
C GLY A 205 -4.59 4.14 8.48
N GLY A 206 -5.15 5.29 8.80
CA GLY A 206 -4.48 6.59 8.64
C GLY A 206 -3.21 6.70 9.49
N LYS A 207 -3.28 6.29 10.78
CA LYS A 207 -2.10 6.26 11.66
C LYS A 207 -1.03 5.29 11.19
N ILE A 208 -1.44 4.08 10.79
CA ILE A 208 -0.53 3.05 10.29
C ILE A 208 0.11 3.47 8.96
N GLY A 209 -0.63 4.09 8.07
CA GLY A 209 -0.11 4.57 6.79
C GLY A 209 0.97 5.64 6.97
N LEU A 210 0.76 6.59 7.88
CA LEU A 210 1.77 7.59 8.20
C LEU A 210 2.98 6.97 8.92
N ALA A 211 2.76 6.09 9.90
CA ALA A 211 3.85 5.37 10.57
C ALA A 211 4.68 4.55 9.60
N PHE A 212 4.03 3.90 8.62
CA PHE A 212 4.69 3.13 7.56
C PHE A 212 5.62 4.02 6.73
N GLN A 213 5.16 5.21 6.33
CA GLN A 213 5.97 6.12 5.51
C GLN A 213 7.14 6.70 6.32
N ILE A 214 6.92 7.11 7.56
CA ILE A 214 8.01 7.57 8.44
C ILE A 214 9.06 6.46 8.62
N GLN A 215 8.62 5.21 8.77
CA GLN A 215 9.55 4.08 8.90
C GLN A 215 10.30 3.78 7.59
N ASP A 216 9.68 4.00 6.41
CA ASP A 216 10.40 3.91 5.12
C ASP A 216 11.50 4.97 5.04
N ASP A 217 11.22 6.23 5.42
CA ASP A 217 12.21 7.32 5.45
C ASP A 217 13.37 7.01 6.43
N ILE A 218 13.08 6.38 7.58
CA ILE A 218 14.11 5.94 8.55
C ILE A 218 14.97 4.82 7.95
N ILE A 219 14.35 3.84 7.31
CA ILE A 219 15.04 2.70 6.70
C ILE A 219 15.96 3.16 5.56
N ASP A 220 15.55 4.15 4.75
CA ASP A 220 16.37 4.69 3.67
C ASP A 220 17.70 5.24 4.19
N ILE A 221 17.72 5.81 5.40
CA ILE A 221 18.93 6.33 6.04
C ILE A 221 19.75 5.23 6.73
N GLU A 222 19.09 4.33 7.47
CA GLU A 222 19.79 3.37 8.36
C GLU A 222 20.22 2.09 7.66
N SER A 223 19.55 1.70 6.56
CA SER A 223 19.81 0.43 5.92
C SER A 223 20.87 0.51 4.84
N PRO A 224 21.81 -0.45 4.77
CA PRO A 224 22.73 -0.57 3.65
C PRO A 224 21.94 -0.82 2.34
N ALA A 225 22.47 -0.33 1.22
CA ALA A 225 21.88 -0.50 -0.12
C ALA A 225 21.52 -1.96 -0.47
N SER A 226 22.27 -2.92 0.07
CA SER A 226 22.02 -4.36 -0.10
C SER A 226 20.72 -4.86 0.55
N VAL A 227 20.13 -4.09 1.46
CA VAL A 227 18.92 -4.47 2.23
C VAL A 227 17.69 -3.69 1.74
N SER A 228 17.84 -2.42 1.38
CA SER A 228 16.73 -1.57 0.93
C SER A 228 16.23 -1.91 -0.50
N GLY A 229 17.08 -2.55 -1.32
CA GLY A 229 16.78 -2.82 -2.73
C GLY A 229 16.81 -1.57 -3.63
N LYS A 230 17.20 -0.41 -3.07
CA LYS A 230 17.51 0.87 -3.71
C LYS A 230 18.90 1.32 -3.27
N ASP A 231 19.48 2.30 -3.94
CA ASP A 231 20.70 2.95 -3.46
C ASP A 231 20.44 3.65 -2.12
N GLN A 232 21.35 3.50 -1.17
CA GLN A 232 21.25 4.11 0.16
C GLN A 232 21.17 5.63 0.03
N GLY A 233 20.17 6.25 0.67
CA GLY A 233 19.95 7.69 0.57
C GLY A 233 19.38 8.10 -0.79
N SER A 234 18.62 7.22 -1.46
CA SER A 234 18.01 7.50 -2.77
C SER A 234 17.15 8.77 -2.74
N ASP A 235 16.45 9.02 -1.64
CA ASP A 235 15.61 10.21 -1.46
C ASP A 235 16.46 11.47 -1.24
N ILE A 236 17.60 11.37 -0.55
CA ILE A 236 18.57 12.46 -0.40
C ILE A 236 19.18 12.83 -1.77
N GLY A 237 19.49 11.83 -2.58
CA GLY A 237 20.02 12.04 -3.95
C GLY A 237 19.03 12.71 -4.91
N LYS A 238 17.72 12.66 -4.59
CA LYS A 238 16.63 13.27 -5.36
C LYS A 238 16.11 14.59 -4.76
N ASP A 239 16.80 15.17 -3.76
CA ASP A 239 16.37 16.38 -3.03
C ASP A 239 14.94 16.29 -2.43
N LYS A 240 14.45 15.08 -2.13
CA LYS A 240 13.15 14.89 -1.51
C LYS A 240 13.18 15.27 -0.02
N THR A 241 12.12 15.93 0.43
CA THR A 241 11.94 16.22 1.86
C THR A 241 11.41 14.97 2.56
N THR A 242 12.13 14.51 3.59
CA THR A 242 11.78 13.33 4.41
C THR A 242 11.58 13.72 5.87
N TYR A 243 10.95 12.87 6.67
CA TYR A 243 10.80 13.09 8.11
C TYR A 243 12.13 13.35 8.81
N PRO A 244 13.16 12.49 8.64
CA PRO A 244 14.45 12.76 9.28
C PRO A 244 15.13 14.05 8.83
N SER A 245 14.85 14.53 7.60
CA SER A 245 15.43 15.81 7.13
C SER A 245 14.77 17.02 7.81
N LEU A 246 13.50 16.92 8.24
CA LEU A 246 12.77 18.01 8.91
C LEU A 246 12.97 18.02 10.42
N VAL A 247 12.91 16.87 11.08
CA VAL A 247 12.88 16.79 12.55
C VAL A 247 14.04 16.00 13.15
N GLY A 248 14.86 15.37 12.32
CA GLY A 248 15.95 14.49 12.76
C GLY A 248 15.50 13.04 12.98
N LEU A 249 16.45 12.12 12.90
CA LEU A 249 16.22 10.68 12.93
C LEU A 249 15.54 10.20 14.23
N GLU A 250 16.00 10.63 15.39
CA GLU A 250 15.47 10.19 16.67
C GLU A 250 14.02 10.69 16.90
N ALA A 251 13.71 11.92 16.52
CA ALA A 251 12.34 12.43 16.60
C ALA A 251 11.40 11.68 15.62
N SER A 252 11.89 11.29 14.45
CA SER A 252 11.14 10.45 13.50
C SER A 252 10.79 9.08 14.09
N LYS A 253 11.75 8.41 14.76
CA LYS A 253 11.50 7.13 15.45
C LYS A 253 10.46 7.26 16.57
N VAL A 254 10.57 8.31 17.38
CA VAL A 254 9.58 8.59 18.43
C VAL A 254 8.19 8.79 17.80
N ARG A 255 8.10 9.58 16.74
CA ARG A 255 6.83 9.86 16.05
C ARG A 255 6.20 8.59 15.46
N ALA A 256 6.98 7.74 14.80
CA ALA A 256 6.49 6.46 14.27
C ALA A 256 5.92 5.57 15.39
N GLN A 257 6.62 5.49 16.52
CA GLN A 257 6.18 4.71 17.68
C GLN A 257 4.91 5.29 18.32
N GLU A 258 4.78 6.61 18.45
CA GLU A 258 3.56 7.26 18.93
C GLU A 258 2.37 6.93 18.04
N LEU A 259 2.52 7.01 16.70
CA LEU A 259 1.48 6.68 15.74
C LEU A 259 1.03 5.21 15.87
N SER A 260 1.97 4.27 16.04
CA SER A 260 1.64 2.86 16.30
C SER A 260 0.84 2.69 17.60
N ASN A 261 1.26 3.35 18.68
CA ASN A 261 0.57 3.28 19.96
C ASN A 261 -0.85 3.90 19.88
N ASP A 262 -1.01 5.01 19.16
CA ASP A 262 -2.31 5.66 18.98
C ASP A 262 -3.23 4.80 18.11
N ALA A 263 -2.70 4.17 17.04
CA ALA A 263 -3.45 3.22 16.23
C ALA A 263 -4.04 2.08 17.08
N LYS A 264 -3.25 1.49 17.97
CA LYS A 264 -3.73 0.43 18.90
C LYS A 264 -4.83 0.92 19.85
N LYS A 265 -4.77 2.16 20.34
CA LYS A 265 -5.84 2.73 21.18
C LYS A 265 -7.16 2.86 20.43
N ILE A 266 -7.11 3.22 19.13
CA ILE A 266 -8.31 3.34 18.28
C ILE A 266 -9.04 2.01 18.13
N LEU A 267 -8.33 0.88 18.19
CA LEU A 267 -8.94 -0.46 18.09
C LEU A 267 -9.68 -0.91 19.36
N GLN A 268 -9.38 -0.34 20.52
CA GLN A 268 -9.92 -0.79 21.81
C GLN A 268 -11.47 -0.79 21.91
N PRO A 269 -12.21 0.15 21.29
CA PRO A 269 -13.69 0.13 21.34
C PRO A 269 -14.31 -0.93 20.45
N ILE A 270 -13.56 -1.54 19.54
CA ILE A 270 -14.07 -2.55 18.60
C ILE A 270 -14.27 -3.86 19.35
N ASN A 271 -15.53 -4.30 19.45
CA ASN A 271 -15.88 -5.55 20.13
C ASN A 271 -15.63 -6.78 19.25
N LYS A 272 -14.38 -6.94 18.78
CA LYS A 272 -13.89 -8.06 17.95
C LYS A 272 -12.42 -8.31 18.27
N ASN A 273 -11.88 -9.45 17.84
CA ASN A 273 -10.47 -9.74 18.06
C ASN A 273 -9.58 -8.92 17.10
N THR A 274 -8.95 -7.87 17.59
CA THR A 274 -8.04 -6.99 16.85
C THR A 274 -6.55 -7.31 17.07
N ASP A 275 -6.21 -8.39 17.77
CA ASP A 275 -4.83 -8.74 18.17
C ASP A 275 -3.84 -8.72 16.99
N ASN A 276 -4.25 -9.18 15.82
CA ASN A 276 -3.38 -9.21 14.64
C ASN A 276 -3.19 -7.83 14.02
N LEU A 277 -4.17 -6.92 14.14
CA LEU A 277 -3.99 -5.51 13.75
C LEU A 277 -3.06 -4.78 14.73
N ASP A 278 -3.14 -5.06 16.04
CA ASP A 278 -2.19 -4.54 17.02
C ASP A 278 -0.75 -5.00 16.74
N LYS A 279 -0.58 -6.29 16.45
CA LYS A 279 0.73 -6.84 16.05
C LYS A 279 1.26 -6.24 14.77
N LEU A 280 0.38 -5.92 13.80
CA LEU A 280 0.78 -5.26 12.56
C LEU A 280 1.28 -3.84 12.82
N ALA A 281 0.63 -3.09 13.74
CA ALA A 281 1.09 -1.76 14.13
C ALA A 281 2.51 -1.78 14.71
N ASP A 282 2.81 -2.75 15.58
CA ASP A 282 4.15 -2.93 16.13
C ASP A 282 5.16 -3.41 15.08
N TYR A 283 4.75 -4.32 14.19
CA TYR A 283 5.60 -4.82 13.10
C TYR A 283 6.05 -3.70 12.16
N ILE A 284 5.13 -2.80 11.78
CA ILE A 284 5.42 -1.69 10.85
C ILE A 284 6.57 -0.82 11.36
N VAL A 285 6.59 -0.47 12.65
CA VAL A 285 7.62 0.43 13.21
C VAL A 285 8.88 -0.30 13.67
N SER A 286 8.85 -1.62 13.78
CA SER A 286 10.02 -2.44 14.16
C SER A 286 10.78 -3.06 12.98
N ARG A 287 10.22 -3.00 11.76
CA ARG A 287 10.85 -3.58 10.58
C ARG A 287 12.15 -2.85 10.20
N LYS A 288 13.08 -3.60 9.59
CA LYS A 288 14.41 -3.12 9.15
C LYS A 288 14.57 -3.09 7.63
N ALA A 289 13.52 -3.53 6.91
CA ALA A 289 13.49 -3.58 5.44
C ALA A 289 12.04 -3.43 4.94
#